data_cdd8b0453e9ff734cb1c0044b6c6cd9c
#
_entry.id   cdd8b0453e9ff734cb1c0044b6c6cd9c
#
_cell.length_a   1.000
_cell.length_b   1.000
_cell.length_c   1.000
_cell.angle_alpha   90.00
_cell.angle_beta   90.00
_cell.angle_gamma   90.00
#
_symmetry.space_group_name_H-M   'P 1'
#
loop_
_entity.id
_entity.type
_entity.pdbx_description
1 polymer ?
#
loop_
_entity_poly.entity_id
_entity_poly.type
_entity_poly.pdbx_seq_one_letter_code
_entity_poly.pdbx_strand_id
1 'polypeptide(L)'
;FNGTGPCKNVSTVQCTHGIRPVISTQLLLNGSLAEKEIIIRSANFTDNAKNIIVQLNKSIEITCIRPNNNTRKSITIGPGSKFFATEVIGDIRQAHCNISKANWTNILKEIARKLEEQFKNKTIAFKQSSGGDPEIVMHSFNCGGEFFYCNTTQLFNSTWPENGTEGSENTTSANITLPCRIKQIINMWQEVGKAMYAPPIRGQIRCSSNITGLILTRDGGVGNDTTETFRPGGGDMRDNWRSELYKYKVVQIEPLGIAPTRAKRRVVQREKRAVGIGALFLGFLGAAGSTMGAASMTLTVQARLLLSGIVQQQNNLLRAIEAQQHML
;
A
#
# COMPACT_ATOMS: atom_id res chain seq x y z
N PHE A 1 13.77 -15.16 9.09
CA PHE A 1 12.51 -15.92 9.19
C PHE A 1 11.93 -16.17 7.81
N ASN A 2 11.89 -17.45 7.42
CA ASN A 2 11.45 -17.82 6.05
C ASN A 2 9.94 -18.08 5.95
N GLY A 3 9.27 -18.39 7.04
CA GLY A 3 7.85 -18.73 7.07
C GLY A 3 7.54 -20.19 6.73
N THR A 4 8.54 -21.06 6.66
CA THR A 4 8.42 -22.49 6.42
C THR A 4 9.08 -23.31 7.54
N GLY A 5 8.51 -24.45 7.89
CA GLY A 5 9.05 -25.33 8.92
C GLY A 5 8.76 -24.85 10.36
N PRO A 6 9.35 -25.52 11.37
CA PRO A 6 9.12 -25.17 12.76
C PRO A 6 9.72 -23.81 13.12
N CYS A 7 9.02 -23.07 13.98
CA CYS A 7 9.52 -21.81 14.51
C CYS A 7 10.66 -22.02 15.50
N LYS A 8 11.70 -21.20 15.40
CA LYS A 8 12.82 -21.12 16.34
C LYS A 8 12.87 -19.71 16.93
N ASN A 9 13.35 -19.57 18.18
CA ASN A 9 13.47 -18.29 18.87
C ASN A 9 12.14 -17.52 18.95
N VAL A 10 11.10 -18.19 19.41
CA VAL A 10 9.78 -17.59 19.62
C VAL A 10 9.81 -16.70 20.85
N SER A 11 9.33 -15.48 20.69
CA SER A 11 9.15 -14.52 21.80
C SER A 11 7.78 -13.88 21.73
N THR A 12 7.31 -13.38 22.87
CA THR A 12 6.05 -12.64 22.94
C THR A 12 6.33 -11.15 22.91
N VAL A 13 5.57 -10.44 22.08
CA VAL A 13 5.64 -8.98 21.96
C VAL A 13 4.27 -8.38 22.18
N GLN A 14 4.21 -7.16 22.68
CA GLN A 14 2.95 -6.44 22.90
C GLN A 14 2.34 -5.93 21.58
N CYS A 15 3.19 -5.51 20.66
CA CYS A 15 2.79 -4.96 19.38
C CYS A 15 3.69 -5.47 18.27
N THR A 16 3.23 -5.37 17.04
CA THR A 16 4.08 -5.57 15.86
C THR A 16 5.11 -4.43 15.74
N HIS A 17 6.11 -4.62 14.87
CA HIS A 17 6.95 -3.49 14.45
C HIS A 17 6.11 -2.42 13.73
N GLY A 18 6.65 -1.23 13.53
CA GLY A 18 5.97 -0.18 12.79
C GLY A 18 5.75 -0.57 11.33
N ILE A 19 4.49 -0.77 10.95
CA ILE A 19 4.10 -1.11 9.59
C ILE A 19 3.51 0.12 8.92
N ARG A 20 4.06 0.51 7.78
CA ARG A 20 3.50 1.59 6.97
C ARG A 20 2.36 1.06 6.11
N PRO A 21 1.16 1.66 6.17
CA PRO A 21 0.01 1.22 5.39
C PRO A 21 0.11 1.73 3.93
N VAL A 22 1.14 1.29 3.20
CA VAL A 22 1.34 1.68 1.80
C VAL A 22 0.43 0.87 0.90
N ILE A 23 -0.38 1.56 0.10
CA ILE A 23 -1.29 0.96 -0.87
C ILE A 23 -0.62 0.97 -2.22
N SER A 24 -0.37 -0.21 -2.75
CA SER A 24 0.22 -0.40 -4.07
C SER A 24 -0.19 -1.75 -4.65
N THR A 25 -0.01 -1.91 -5.95
CA THR A 25 -0.21 -3.18 -6.64
C THR A 25 1.07 -3.58 -7.36
N GLN A 26 1.29 -4.86 -7.56
CA GLN A 26 2.43 -5.47 -8.24
C GLN A 26 3.76 -5.31 -7.47
N LEU A 27 4.17 -4.09 -7.16
CA LEU A 27 5.38 -3.78 -6.42
C LEU A 27 5.03 -3.37 -5.00
N LEU A 28 5.72 -3.95 -4.02
CA LEU A 28 5.59 -3.57 -2.61
C LEU A 28 6.60 -2.48 -2.28
N LEU A 29 6.10 -1.35 -1.80
CA LEU A 29 6.90 -0.15 -1.56
C LEU A 29 7.13 0.07 -0.06
N ASN A 30 8.33 0.53 0.29
CA ASN A 30 8.69 0.97 1.64
C ASN A 30 8.42 -0.05 2.75
N GLY A 31 8.47 -1.33 2.42
CA GLY A 31 8.33 -2.43 3.38
C GLY A 31 9.66 -2.88 3.99
N SER A 32 9.61 -4.02 4.65
CA SER A 32 10.79 -4.63 5.28
C SER A 32 11.59 -5.45 4.29
N LEU A 33 12.91 -5.44 4.44
CA LEU A 33 13.84 -6.25 3.66
C LEU A 33 14.20 -7.55 4.39
N ALA A 34 14.53 -8.58 3.62
CA ALA A 34 15.10 -9.80 4.16
C ALA A 34 16.57 -9.57 4.60
N GLU A 35 17.02 -10.28 5.62
CA GLU A 35 18.35 -10.06 6.19
C GLU A 35 19.49 -10.60 5.32
N LYS A 36 19.30 -11.77 4.70
CA LYS A 36 20.38 -12.48 3.98
C LYS A 36 20.11 -12.58 2.49
N GLU A 37 19.06 -13.23 2.10
CA GLU A 37 18.73 -13.55 0.73
C GLU A 37 17.26 -13.27 0.42
N ILE A 38 16.90 -13.18 -0.85
CA ILE A 38 15.53 -13.04 -1.29
C ILE A 38 14.71 -14.22 -0.80
N ILE A 39 13.55 -13.95 -0.26
CA ILE A 39 12.62 -14.96 0.24
C ILE A 39 11.34 -14.91 -0.58
N ILE A 40 10.89 -16.07 -1.02
CA ILE A 40 9.59 -16.24 -1.68
C ILE A 40 8.63 -16.97 -0.73
N ARG A 41 7.40 -16.48 -0.64
CA ARG A 41 6.36 -17.05 0.23
C ARG A 41 5.07 -17.22 -0.53
N SER A 42 4.41 -18.35 -0.33
CA SER A 42 3.07 -18.60 -0.83
C SER A 42 2.32 -19.46 0.19
N ALA A 43 1.00 -19.34 0.22
CA ALA A 43 0.17 -20.25 1.00
C ALA A 43 0.29 -21.70 0.51
N ASN A 44 0.41 -21.88 -0.81
CA ASN A 44 0.65 -23.17 -1.43
C ASN A 44 1.29 -22.95 -2.81
N PHE A 45 2.55 -23.33 -2.99
CA PHE A 45 3.26 -23.19 -4.25
C PHE A 45 2.70 -24.08 -5.38
N THR A 46 2.03 -25.18 -5.04
CA THR A 46 1.41 -26.06 -6.04
C THR A 46 0.09 -25.51 -6.57
N ASP A 47 -0.54 -24.62 -5.86
CA ASP A 47 -1.79 -23.96 -6.25
C ASP A 47 -1.47 -22.64 -6.96
N ASN A 48 -1.71 -22.56 -8.25
CA ASN A 48 -1.48 -21.36 -9.04
C ASN A 48 -2.45 -20.21 -8.73
N ALA A 49 -3.55 -20.47 -8.02
CA ALA A 49 -4.47 -19.45 -7.53
C ALA A 49 -3.89 -18.66 -6.34
N LYS A 50 -2.88 -19.20 -5.67
CA LYS A 50 -2.22 -18.53 -4.54
C LYS A 50 -1.07 -17.66 -5.02
N ASN A 51 -1.14 -16.39 -4.67
CA ASN A 51 -0.09 -15.44 -5.00
C ASN A 51 1.23 -15.79 -4.29
N ILE A 52 2.32 -15.45 -4.95
CA ILE A 52 3.67 -15.56 -4.40
C ILE A 52 4.11 -14.16 -3.99
N ILE A 53 4.45 -14.01 -2.73
CA ILE A 53 5.00 -12.77 -2.20
C ILE A 53 6.51 -12.90 -2.15
N VAL A 54 7.19 -12.00 -2.84
CA VAL A 54 8.65 -11.93 -2.88
C VAL A 54 9.12 -10.84 -1.94
N GLN A 55 10.00 -11.18 -1.01
CA GLN A 55 10.69 -10.22 -0.16
C GLN A 55 12.14 -10.07 -0.60
N LEU A 56 12.51 -8.85 -0.96
CA LEU A 56 13.87 -8.52 -1.39
C LEU A 56 14.82 -8.38 -0.20
N ASN A 57 16.08 -8.64 -0.42
CA ASN A 57 17.16 -8.40 0.54
C ASN A 57 17.81 -7.03 0.35
N LYS A 58 17.61 -6.40 -0.81
CA LYS A 58 18.05 -5.05 -1.12
C LYS A 58 16.92 -4.28 -1.78
N SER A 59 16.73 -3.03 -1.40
CA SER A 59 15.73 -2.18 -2.02
C SER A 59 16.22 -1.63 -3.36
N ILE A 60 15.27 -1.39 -4.26
CA ILE A 60 15.49 -0.66 -5.51
C ILE A 60 14.73 0.65 -5.41
N GLU A 61 15.42 1.74 -5.64
CA GLU A 61 14.79 3.05 -5.69
C GLU A 61 13.96 3.20 -6.96
N ILE A 62 12.73 3.67 -6.80
CA ILE A 62 11.84 4.08 -7.89
C ILE A 62 11.47 5.54 -7.69
N THR A 63 11.77 6.36 -8.69
CA THR A 63 11.44 7.78 -8.67
C THR A 63 10.38 8.08 -9.72
N CYS A 64 9.25 8.61 -9.28
CA CYS A 64 8.12 8.94 -10.14
C CYS A 64 7.91 10.44 -10.21
N ILE A 65 7.68 10.95 -11.41
CA ILE A 65 7.58 12.38 -11.68
C ILE A 65 6.41 12.64 -12.62
N ARG A 66 5.56 13.60 -12.26
CA ARG A 66 4.71 14.31 -13.21
C ARG A 66 5.34 15.67 -13.45
N PRO A 67 5.88 15.93 -14.68
CA PRO A 67 6.53 17.19 -14.98
C PRO A 67 5.60 18.39 -14.85
N ASN A 68 6.17 19.54 -14.59
CA ASN A 68 5.44 20.81 -14.57
C ASN A 68 5.43 21.41 -15.99
N ASN A 69 4.29 21.33 -16.66
CA ASN A 69 4.08 21.91 -17.99
C ASN A 69 3.28 23.24 -17.93
N ASN A 70 3.49 24.03 -16.89
CA ASN A 70 2.77 25.29 -16.71
C ASN A 70 3.46 26.43 -17.50
N THR A 71 2.75 27.03 -18.42
CA THR A 71 3.16 28.29 -19.08
C THR A 71 2.33 29.43 -18.52
N ARG A 72 3.00 30.46 -18.04
CA ARG A 72 2.34 31.66 -17.53
C ARG A 72 2.00 32.56 -18.68
N LYS A 73 0.71 32.78 -18.94
CA LYS A 73 0.22 33.68 -19.99
C LYS A 73 -0.38 34.92 -19.36
N SER A 74 0.06 36.07 -19.79
CA SER A 74 -0.56 37.34 -19.37
C SER A 74 -1.73 37.66 -20.28
N ILE A 75 -2.90 37.85 -19.70
CA ILE A 75 -4.10 38.32 -20.40
C ILE A 75 -4.31 39.78 -20.01
N THR A 76 -4.31 40.67 -21.01
CA THR A 76 -4.59 42.10 -20.80
C THR A 76 -6.10 42.30 -20.71
N ILE A 77 -6.61 42.71 -19.56
CA ILE A 77 -8.06 42.90 -19.28
C ILE A 77 -8.45 44.36 -19.43
N GLY A 78 -7.55 45.21 -19.89
CA GLY A 78 -7.81 46.64 -20.09
C GLY A 78 -6.55 47.47 -19.98
N PRO A 79 -6.61 48.78 -20.27
CA PRO A 79 -5.44 49.65 -20.18
C PRO A 79 -4.85 49.65 -18.78
N GLY A 80 -3.66 49.10 -18.64
CA GLY A 80 -2.93 49.04 -17.37
C GLY A 80 -3.20 47.83 -16.46
N SER A 81 -4.15 46.95 -16.79
CA SER A 81 -4.47 45.76 -16.00
C SER A 81 -4.04 44.48 -16.70
N LYS A 82 -3.08 43.78 -16.12
CA LYS A 82 -2.63 42.45 -16.59
C LYS A 82 -3.12 41.39 -15.62
N PHE A 83 -3.88 40.43 -16.12
CA PHE A 83 -4.24 39.23 -15.41
C PHE A 83 -3.28 38.12 -15.85
N PHE A 84 -2.67 37.45 -14.90
CA PHE A 84 -1.79 36.31 -15.16
C PHE A 84 -2.59 35.01 -15.02
N ALA A 85 -2.82 34.35 -16.15
CA ALA A 85 -3.35 33.00 -16.18
C ALA A 85 -2.19 32.02 -16.41
N THR A 86 -2.23 30.89 -15.70
CA THR A 86 -1.32 29.79 -15.96
C THR A 86 -1.99 28.86 -16.94
N GLU A 87 -1.43 28.73 -18.14
CA GLU A 87 -1.87 27.77 -19.13
C GLU A 87 -1.05 26.49 -18.95
N VAL A 88 -1.74 25.36 -18.80
CA VAL A 88 -1.09 24.05 -18.75
C VAL A 88 -0.96 23.55 -20.17
N ILE A 89 0.28 23.40 -20.65
CA ILE A 89 0.56 22.86 -21.97
C ILE A 89 0.75 21.35 -21.84
N GLY A 90 -0.05 20.58 -22.57
CA GLY A 90 0.02 19.13 -22.62
C GLY A 90 -0.93 18.41 -21.63
N ASP A 91 -0.77 17.11 -21.54
CA ASP A 91 -1.60 16.27 -20.67
C ASP A 91 -1.07 16.30 -19.23
N ILE A 92 -1.84 16.89 -18.32
CA ILE A 92 -1.52 16.98 -16.88
C ILE A 92 -1.52 15.62 -16.17
N ARG A 93 -2.00 14.57 -16.84
CA ARG A 93 -2.07 13.21 -16.31
C ARG A 93 -0.89 12.34 -16.72
N GLN A 94 -0.04 12.83 -17.62
CA GLN A 94 1.11 12.10 -18.09
C GLN A 94 2.26 12.21 -17.10
N ALA A 95 2.77 11.05 -16.68
CA ALA A 95 3.86 10.93 -15.73
C ALA A 95 4.77 9.76 -16.11
N HIS A 96 5.87 9.61 -15.40
CA HIS A 96 6.78 8.50 -15.62
C HIS A 96 7.49 8.13 -14.31
N CYS A 97 7.96 6.88 -14.24
CA CYS A 97 8.82 6.38 -13.17
C CYS A 97 10.14 5.88 -13.74
N ASN A 98 11.22 6.15 -13.04
CA ASN A 98 12.57 5.72 -13.40
C ASN A 98 13.10 4.69 -12.38
N ILE A 99 13.68 3.62 -12.91
CA ILE A 99 14.31 2.55 -12.16
C ILE A 99 15.67 2.25 -12.79
N SER A 100 16.70 1.97 -11.98
CA SER A 100 17.99 1.52 -12.48
C SER A 100 17.84 0.15 -13.14
N LYS A 101 18.18 0.08 -14.43
CA LYS A 101 18.10 -1.16 -15.22
C LYS A 101 19.02 -2.25 -14.65
N ALA A 102 20.23 -1.89 -14.29
CA ALA A 102 21.20 -2.83 -13.75
C ALA A 102 20.71 -3.44 -12.42
N ASN A 103 20.23 -2.61 -11.51
CA ASN A 103 19.71 -3.07 -10.22
C ASN A 103 18.48 -3.96 -10.40
N TRP A 104 17.57 -3.59 -11.28
CA TRP A 104 16.38 -4.39 -11.56
C TRP A 104 16.73 -5.75 -12.16
N THR A 105 17.60 -5.79 -13.17
CA THR A 105 18.03 -7.03 -13.82
C THR A 105 18.71 -7.96 -12.84
N ASN A 106 19.59 -7.46 -11.97
CA ASN A 106 20.25 -8.26 -10.95
C ASN A 106 19.28 -8.89 -9.96
N ILE A 107 18.31 -8.10 -9.49
CA ILE A 107 17.32 -8.62 -8.55
C ILE A 107 16.39 -9.62 -9.22
N LEU A 108 15.97 -9.35 -10.45
CA LEU A 108 15.12 -10.27 -11.20
C LEU A 108 15.82 -11.62 -11.45
N LYS A 109 17.12 -11.59 -11.70
CA LYS A 109 17.95 -12.81 -11.79
C LYS A 109 17.94 -13.61 -10.48
N GLU A 110 18.10 -12.93 -9.35
CA GLU A 110 18.06 -13.61 -8.05
C GLU A 110 16.67 -14.18 -7.72
N ILE A 111 15.60 -13.46 -8.08
CA ILE A 111 14.23 -13.96 -7.95
C ILE A 111 14.02 -15.19 -8.81
N ALA A 112 14.48 -15.15 -10.07
CA ALA A 112 14.38 -16.29 -10.99
C ALA A 112 15.10 -17.52 -10.43
N ARG A 113 16.28 -17.34 -9.86
CA ARG A 113 17.02 -18.44 -9.22
C ARG A 113 16.24 -19.05 -8.05
N LYS A 114 15.64 -18.23 -7.20
CA LYS A 114 14.80 -18.70 -6.08
C LYS A 114 13.56 -19.45 -6.56
N LEU A 115 12.93 -18.99 -7.62
CA LEU A 115 11.80 -19.67 -8.24
C LEU A 115 12.21 -20.98 -8.90
N GLU A 116 13.37 -21.03 -9.55
CA GLU A 116 13.93 -22.24 -10.13
C GLU A 116 14.16 -23.32 -9.07
N GLU A 117 14.77 -22.96 -7.93
CA GLU A 117 14.95 -23.86 -6.79
C GLU A 117 13.60 -24.41 -6.27
N GLN A 118 12.57 -23.57 -6.20
CA GLN A 118 11.24 -23.95 -5.71
C GLN A 118 10.48 -24.84 -6.72
N PHE A 119 10.62 -24.59 -7.99
CA PHE A 119 9.89 -25.26 -9.08
C PHE A 119 10.74 -26.31 -9.84
N LYS A 120 11.67 -26.96 -9.15
CA LYS A 120 12.42 -28.13 -9.64
C LYS A 120 13.18 -27.88 -10.95
N ASN A 121 13.99 -26.84 -10.97
CA ASN A 121 14.88 -26.51 -12.10
C ASN A 121 14.15 -26.31 -13.45
N LYS A 122 12.95 -25.74 -13.41
CA LYS A 122 12.26 -25.31 -14.62
C LYS A 122 12.74 -23.94 -15.07
N THR A 123 12.62 -23.67 -16.36
CA THR A 123 12.87 -22.35 -16.91
C THR A 123 11.84 -21.35 -16.36
N ILE A 124 12.30 -20.19 -15.92
CA ILE A 124 11.45 -19.16 -15.35
C ILE A 124 11.25 -18.04 -16.36
N ALA A 125 10.00 -17.78 -16.71
CA ALA A 125 9.63 -16.69 -17.59
C ALA A 125 8.82 -15.63 -16.84
N PHE A 126 9.19 -14.37 -17.00
CA PHE A 126 8.41 -13.25 -16.51
C PHE A 126 7.69 -12.58 -17.68
N LYS A 127 6.40 -12.39 -17.53
CA LYS A 127 5.55 -11.72 -18.52
C LYS A 127 4.69 -10.67 -17.85
N GLN A 128 4.18 -9.74 -18.65
CA GLN A 128 3.25 -8.72 -18.18
C GLN A 128 1.97 -9.33 -17.61
N SER A 129 1.20 -8.53 -16.86
CA SER A 129 -0.12 -8.94 -16.36
C SER A 129 -1.01 -9.39 -17.51
N SER A 130 -1.78 -10.46 -17.27
CA SER A 130 -2.65 -11.08 -18.30
C SER A 130 -3.92 -10.30 -18.60
N GLY A 131 -4.31 -9.33 -17.74
CA GLY A 131 -5.51 -8.53 -17.89
C GLY A 131 -6.28 -8.37 -16.58
N GLY A 132 -7.38 -7.66 -16.64
CA GLY A 132 -8.22 -7.32 -15.52
C GLY A 132 -8.42 -5.82 -15.35
N ASP A 133 -8.78 -5.38 -14.16
CA ASP A 133 -8.92 -3.96 -13.85
C ASP A 133 -7.58 -3.22 -13.95
N PRO A 134 -7.58 -1.93 -14.36
CA PRO A 134 -6.34 -1.16 -14.47
C PRO A 134 -5.49 -1.16 -13.19
N GLU A 135 -6.12 -1.28 -12.04
CA GLU A 135 -5.45 -1.31 -10.74
C GLU A 135 -4.55 -2.53 -10.54
N ILE A 136 -4.83 -3.64 -11.23
CA ILE A 136 -4.05 -4.88 -11.14
C ILE A 136 -3.18 -5.13 -12.36
N VAL A 137 -3.57 -4.62 -13.51
CA VAL A 137 -2.80 -4.72 -14.77
C VAL A 137 -1.56 -3.83 -14.75
N MET A 138 -1.65 -2.73 -14.04
CA MET A 138 -0.59 -1.74 -13.87
C MET A 138 -0.12 -1.67 -12.43
N HIS A 139 1.09 -1.16 -12.23
CA HIS A 139 1.54 -0.76 -10.91
C HIS A 139 0.82 0.52 -10.51
N SER A 140 -0.11 0.41 -9.59
CA SER A 140 -0.88 1.53 -9.05
C SER A 140 -0.42 1.88 -7.65
N PHE A 141 -0.32 3.17 -7.36
CA PHE A 141 0.10 3.70 -6.07
C PHE A 141 -0.34 5.16 -5.92
N ASN A 142 -0.22 5.69 -4.72
CA ASN A 142 -0.50 7.09 -4.43
C ASN A 142 0.82 7.86 -4.32
N CYS A 143 0.93 8.97 -5.03
CA CYS A 143 2.08 9.86 -5.00
C CYS A 143 1.60 11.31 -4.87
N GLY A 144 1.92 11.96 -3.77
CA GLY A 144 1.51 13.33 -3.51
C GLY A 144 0.00 13.56 -3.46
N GLY A 145 -0.77 12.54 -3.10
CA GLY A 145 -2.24 12.57 -3.10
C GLY A 145 -2.89 12.20 -4.42
N GLU A 146 -2.11 11.96 -5.47
CA GLU A 146 -2.60 11.58 -6.79
C GLU A 146 -2.37 10.08 -7.06
N PHE A 147 -3.30 9.45 -7.79
CA PHE A 147 -3.23 8.02 -8.11
C PHE A 147 -2.52 7.79 -9.42
N PHE A 148 -1.36 7.17 -9.34
CA PHE A 148 -0.51 6.84 -10.49
C PHE A 148 -0.75 5.39 -10.91
N TYR A 149 -0.81 5.19 -12.23
CA TYR A 149 -0.92 3.89 -12.89
C TYR A 149 0.21 3.77 -13.90
N CYS A 150 1.16 2.90 -13.61
CA CYS A 150 2.38 2.74 -14.39
C CYS A 150 2.39 1.41 -15.13
N ASN A 151 2.71 1.45 -16.42
CA ASN A 151 2.89 0.27 -17.23
C ASN A 151 4.22 -0.40 -16.87
N THR A 152 4.16 -1.64 -16.40
CA THR A 152 5.31 -2.42 -15.94
C THR A 152 5.78 -3.47 -16.96
N THR A 153 5.32 -3.41 -18.19
CA THR A 153 5.70 -4.40 -19.24
C THR A 153 7.21 -4.51 -19.40
N GLN A 154 7.95 -3.42 -19.31
CA GLN A 154 9.40 -3.40 -19.43
C GLN A 154 10.12 -4.10 -18.26
N LEU A 155 9.49 -4.22 -17.11
CA LEU A 155 10.03 -4.88 -15.93
C LEU A 155 9.87 -6.41 -15.99
N PHE A 156 8.79 -6.87 -16.61
CA PHE A 156 8.38 -8.27 -16.64
C PHE A 156 8.34 -8.81 -18.08
N ASN A 157 9.50 -8.83 -18.70
CA ASN A 157 9.68 -9.35 -20.06
C ASN A 157 11.05 -10.01 -20.18
N SER A 158 11.20 -11.19 -19.57
CA SER A 158 12.47 -11.93 -19.58
C SER A 158 12.25 -13.41 -19.34
N THR A 159 13.24 -14.21 -19.73
CA THR A 159 13.28 -15.65 -19.52
C THR A 159 14.62 -16.04 -18.92
N TRP A 160 14.61 -16.89 -17.90
CA TRP A 160 15.80 -17.30 -17.15
C TRP A 160 15.89 -18.84 -17.10
N PRO A 161 17.06 -19.46 -17.34
CA PRO A 161 18.33 -18.81 -17.71
C PRO A 161 18.25 -18.13 -19.08
N GLU A 162 18.97 -17.04 -19.25
CA GLU A 162 19.11 -16.39 -20.55
C GLU A 162 19.80 -17.33 -21.50
N ASN A 163 19.12 -17.73 -22.59
CA ASN A 163 19.75 -18.49 -23.67
C ASN A 163 20.77 -17.59 -24.36
N GLY A 164 22.02 -17.80 -23.98
CA GLY A 164 23.26 -17.32 -24.56
C GLY A 164 23.17 -16.39 -25.77
N THR A 165 23.06 -15.12 -25.52
CA THR A 165 23.78 -14.06 -26.19
C THR A 165 24.20 -13.09 -25.10
N GLU A 166 25.40 -13.27 -24.59
CA GLU A 166 26.14 -12.21 -23.93
C GLU A 166 26.28 -11.06 -24.94
N GLY A 167 25.21 -10.30 -25.09
CA GLY A 167 25.31 -8.96 -25.61
C GLY A 167 25.98 -8.12 -24.53
N SER A 168 27.30 -8.08 -24.61
CA SER A 168 28.11 -7.07 -23.94
C SER A 168 27.64 -5.70 -24.41
N GLU A 169 26.55 -5.22 -23.86
CA GLU A 169 26.26 -3.80 -23.88
C GLU A 169 26.71 -3.23 -22.54
N ASN A 170 27.75 -2.44 -22.62
CA ASN A 170 28.16 -1.45 -21.63
C ASN A 170 27.00 -0.52 -21.31
N THR A 171 26.02 -0.96 -20.53
CA THR A 171 24.89 -0.15 -20.07
C THR A 171 25.01 0.10 -18.57
N THR A 172 26.13 0.68 -18.17
CA THR A 172 26.39 1.04 -16.76
C THR A 172 25.53 2.21 -16.26
N SER A 173 24.67 2.80 -17.09
CA SER A 173 23.85 3.97 -16.68
C SER A 173 22.48 4.07 -17.34
N ALA A 174 21.95 3.01 -17.92
CA ALA A 174 20.61 3.06 -18.47
C ALA A 174 19.53 2.92 -17.38
N ASN A 175 18.58 3.82 -17.39
CA ASN A 175 17.39 3.73 -16.57
C ASN A 175 16.23 3.14 -17.38
N ILE A 176 15.40 2.34 -16.73
CA ILE A 176 14.10 1.94 -17.26
C ILE A 176 13.12 3.06 -16.94
N THR A 177 12.47 3.59 -17.96
CA THR A 177 11.42 4.59 -17.80
C THR A 177 10.06 3.95 -18.03
N LEU A 178 9.24 3.91 -17.00
CA LEU A 178 7.88 3.38 -17.06
C LEU A 178 6.91 4.51 -17.38
N PRO A 179 6.09 4.40 -18.44
CA PRO A 179 5.05 5.38 -18.70
C PRO A 179 3.93 5.23 -17.67
N CYS A 180 3.51 6.35 -17.10
CA CYS A 180 2.47 6.42 -16.08
C CYS A 180 1.37 7.41 -16.46
N ARG A 181 0.17 7.17 -15.94
CA ARG A 181 -0.95 8.09 -16.00
C ARG A 181 -1.53 8.33 -14.63
N ILE A 182 -1.94 9.56 -14.38
CA ILE A 182 -2.73 9.92 -13.20
C ILE A 182 -4.20 9.72 -13.55
N LYS A 183 -4.93 8.97 -12.72
CA LYS A 183 -6.37 8.73 -12.89
C LYS A 183 -7.18 9.41 -11.81
N GLN A 184 -8.33 9.93 -12.21
CA GLN A 184 -9.31 10.57 -11.32
C GLN A 184 -10.42 9.60 -10.90
N ILE A 185 -10.76 8.64 -11.76
CA ILE A 185 -11.75 7.61 -11.49
C ILE A 185 -11.00 6.32 -11.20
N ILE A 186 -11.12 5.83 -9.98
CA ILE A 186 -10.42 4.64 -9.50
C ILE A 186 -11.42 3.62 -8.95
N ASN A 187 -11.10 2.34 -9.09
CA ASN A 187 -11.79 1.28 -8.37
C ASN A 187 -11.29 1.25 -6.93
N MET A 188 -12.21 1.30 -5.97
CA MET A 188 -11.84 1.29 -4.56
C MET A 188 -11.41 -0.11 -4.14
N TRP A 189 -10.31 -0.20 -3.40
CA TRP A 189 -9.81 -1.45 -2.85
C TRP A 189 -10.51 -1.86 -1.54
N GLN A 190 -11.13 -0.91 -0.85
CA GLN A 190 -11.82 -1.14 0.43
C GLN A 190 -13.27 -1.59 0.26
N GLU A 191 -13.91 -1.16 -0.82
CA GLU A 191 -15.33 -1.39 -1.05
C GLU A 191 -15.58 -1.65 -2.55
N VAL A 192 -16.66 -2.33 -2.86
CA VAL A 192 -17.10 -2.48 -4.24
C VAL A 192 -17.67 -1.14 -4.73
N GLY A 193 -16.95 -0.49 -5.63
CA GLY A 193 -17.34 0.80 -6.16
C GLY A 193 -16.20 1.58 -6.78
N LYS A 194 -16.55 2.74 -7.30
CA LYS A 194 -15.59 3.68 -7.90
C LYS A 194 -15.58 4.98 -7.10
N ALA A 195 -14.41 5.55 -6.94
CA ALA A 195 -14.25 6.90 -6.41
C ALA A 195 -13.82 7.84 -7.53
N MET A 196 -14.30 9.08 -7.47
CA MET A 196 -13.92 10.15 -8.38
C MET A 196 -13.21 11.25 -7.60
N TYR A 197 -12.06 11.65 -8.09
CA TYR A 197 -11.22 12.67 -7.48
C TYR A 197 -11.17 13.93 -8.34
N ALA A 198 -10.84 15.04 -7.71
CA ALA A 198 -10.59 16.31 -8.41
C ALA A 198 -9.44 16.16 -9.42
N PRO A 199 -9.37 17.01 -10.45
CA PRO A 199 -8.23 17.05 -11.36
C PRO A 199 -6.91 17.16 -10.61
N PRO A 200 -5.79 16.64 -11.19
CA PRO A 200 -4.49 16.71 -10.56
C PRO A 200 -4.07 18.13 -10.20
N ILE A 201 -3.37 18.27 -9.08
CA ILE A 201 -2.83 19.55 -8.63
C ILE A 201 -1.86 20.14 -9.67
N ARG A 202 -1.77 21.45 -9.69
CA ARG A 202 -0.80 22.17 -10.54
C ARG A 202 0.61 22.03 -9.97
N GLY A 203 1.59 22.09 -10.85
CA GLY A 203 3.00 22.02 -10.49
C GLY A 203 3.58 20.62 -10.68
N GLN A 204 4.86 20.50 -10.39
CA GLN A 204 5.56 19.23 -10.45
C GLN A 204 5.14 18.34 -9.28
N ILE A 205 4.83 17.09 -9.58
CA ILE A 205 4.65 16.04 -8.56
C ILE A 205 5.85 15.10 -8.65
N ARG A 206 6.52 14.89 -7.54
CA ARG A 206 7.65 13.97 -7.45
C ARG A 206 7.57 13.16 -6.17
N CYS A 207 7.78 11.86 -6.28
CA CYS A 207 7.97 10.98 -5.16
C CYS A 207 9.06 9.94 -5.43
N SER A 208 9.76 9.56 -4.40
CA SER A 208 10.76 8.51 -4.42
C SER A 208 10.36 7.45 -3.40
N SER A 209 10.42 6.21 -3.79
CA SER A 209 10.05 5.06 -2.96
C SER A 209 11.07 3.94 -3.14
N ASN A 210 11.11 3.02 -2.19
CA ASN A 210 11.95 1.84 -2.26
C ASN A 210 11.09 0.62 -2.55
N ILE A 211 11.38 -0.07 -3.65
CA ILE A 211 10.79 -1.38 -3.94
C ILE A 211 11.43 -2.40 -3.00
N THR A 212 10.63 -3.01 -2.14
CA THR A 212 11.10 -3.99 -1.15
C THR A 212 10.52 -5.38 -1.37
N GLY A 213 9.57 -5.51 -2.27
CA GLY A 213 8.97 -6.78 -2.61
C GLY A 213 8.12 -6.73 -3.86
N LEU A 214 7.60 -7.88 -4.21
CA LEU A 214 6.75 -8.10 -5.39
C LEU A 214 5.65 -9.08 -5.04
N ILE A 215 4.54 -8.96 -5.75
CA ILE A 215 3.48 -9.96 -5.74
C ILE A 215 3.45 -10.58 -7.14
N LEU A 216 3.64 -11.89 -7.19
CA LEU A 216 3.65 -12.65 -8.44
C LEU A 216 2.51 -13.67 -8.45
N THR A 217 1.99 -13.91 -9.64
CA THR A 217 1.01 -14.95 -9.93
C THR A 217 1.60 -15.92 -10.95
N ARG A 218 1.53 -17.21 -10.68
CA ARG A 218 2.00 -18.23 -11.59
C ARG A 218 0.89 -18.65 -12.54
N ASP A 219 1.20 -18.75 -13.83
CA ASP A 219 0.25 -19.29 -14.81
C ASP A 219 0.00 -20.78 -14.54
N GLY A 220 -1.28 -21.17 -14.56
CA GLY A 220 -1.70 -22.56 -14.48
C GLY A 220 -1.97 -23.17 -15.85
N GLY A 221 -2.37 -24.43 -15.84
CA GLY A 221 -2.80 -25.17 -17.03
C GLY A 221 -1.86 -26.30 -17.42
N VAL A 222 -2.33 -27.12 -18.35
CA VAL A 222 -1.56 -28.21 -18.97
C VAL A 222 -0.71 -27.59 -20.08
N GLY A 223 0.41 -27.01 -19.71
CA GLY A 223 1.36 -26.40 -20.63
C GLY A 223 2.70 -27.13 -20.62
N ASN A 224 3.63 -26.61 -21.38
CA ASN A 224 5.00 -27.12 -21.48
C ASN A 224 5.60 -27.38 -20.09
N ASP A 225 5.86 -28.61 -19.74
CA ASP A 225 6.38 -29.04 -18.44
C ASP A 225 7.76 -28.44 -18.08
N THR A 226 8.36 -27.70 -19.00
CA THR A 226 9.71 -27.17 -18.86
C THR A 226 9.80 -25.71 -18.46
N THR A 227 8.72 -24.94 -18.59
CA THR A 227 8.72 -23.51 -18.32
C THR A 227 7.56 -23.10 -17.39
N GLU A 228 7.89 -22.34 -16.34
CA GLU A 228 6.92 -21.70 -15.47
C GLU A 228 6.86 -20.21 -15.78
N THR A 229 5.66 -19.67 -15.98
CA THR A 229 5.45 -18.25 -16.27
C THR A 229 4.90 -17.54 -15.04
N PHE A 230 5.53 -16.42 -14.71
CA PHE A 230 5.14 -15.57 -13.58
C PHE A 230 4.75 -14.18 -14.08
N ARG A 231 3.66 -13.67 -13.55
CA ARG A 231 3.13 -12.35 -13.88
C ARG A 231 2.97 -11.50 -12.63
N PRO A 232 3.16 -10.18 -12.72
CA PRO A 232 2.86 -9.32 -11.58
C PRO A 232 1.38 -9.38 -11.25
N GLY A 233 1.07 -9.46 -9.97
CA GLY A 233 -0.28 -9.54 -9.43
C GLY A 233 -0.52 -8.50 -8.35
N GLY A 234 -1.70 -8.55 -7.76
CA GLY A 234 -2.11 -7.64 -6.70
C GLY A 234 -3.61 -7.45 -6.68
N GLY A 235 -4.06 -6.40 -6.01
CA GLY A 235 -5.47 -6.04 -5.90
C GLY A 235 -6.10 -6.47 -4.58
N ASP A 236 -5.72 -7.59 -4.03
CA ASP A 236 -6.07 -7.95 -2.65
C ASP A 236 -5.07 -7.32 -1.69
N MET A 237 -5.47 -6.25 -1.00
CA MET A 237 -4.58 -5.54 -0.07
C MET A 237 -4.16 -6.38 1.14
N ARG A 238 -4.87 -7.46 1.44
CA ARG A 238 -4.44 -8.40 2.48
C ARG A 238 -3.07 -9.00 2.17
N ASP A 239 -2.74 -9.21 0.91
CA ASP A 239 -1.41 -9.68 0.52
C ASP A 239 -0.32 -8.65 0.82
N ASN A 240 -0.61 -7.36 0.66
CA ASN A 240 0.30 -6.30 1.07
C ASN A 240 0.58 -6.35 2.57
N TRP A 241 -0.45 -6.57 3.40
CA TRP A 241 -0.31 -6.69 4.85
C TRP A 241 0.35 -7.99 5.26
N ARG A 242 0.09 -9.09 4.58
CA ARG A 242 0.77 -10.38 4.82
C ARG A 242 2.27 -10.29 4.60
N SER A 243 2.72 -9.45 3.68
CA SER A 243 4.15 -9.24 3.44
C SER A 243 4.91 -8.73 4.67
N GLU A 244 4.23 -8.07 5.61
CA GLU A 244 4.79 -7.53 6.85
C GLU A 244 4.39 -8.34 8.10
N LEU A 245 3.23 -8.99 8.09
CA LEU A 245 2.67 -9.68 9.25
C LEU A 245 3.03 -11.17 9.31
N TYR A 246 3.75 -11.71 8.35
CA TYR A 246 4.03 -13.15 8.21
C TYR A 246 4.71 -13.78 9.43
N LYS A 247 5.46 -13.03 10.20
CA LYS A 247 6.23 -13.49 11.36
C LYS A 247 5.46 -13.43 12.70
N TYR A 248 4.23 -12.93 12.68
CA TYR A 248 3.42 -12.77 13.87
C TYR A 248 2.28 -13.79 13.91
N LYS A 249 1.98 -14.23 15.13
CA LYS A 249 0.78 -15.01 15.45
C LYS A 249 0.06 -14.33 16.60
N VAL A 250 -1.21 -14.00 16.43
CA VAL A 250 -2.02 -13.45 17.52
C VAL A 250 -2.32 -14.57 18.52
N VAL A 251 -1.90 -14.37 19.75
CA VAL A 251 -2.14 -15.31 20.85
C VAL A 251 -3.13 -14.78 21.88
N GLN A 252 -3.23 -13.48 22.01
CA GLN A 252 -4.17 -12.79 22.90
C GLN A 252 -4.49 -11.40 22.38
N ILE A 253 -5.73 -10.97 22.52
CA ILE A 253 -6.18 -9.60 22.21
C ILE A 253 -6.62 -8.94 23.50
N GLU A 254 -6.00 -7.82 23.85
CA GLU A 254 -6.41 -6.94 24.94
C GLU A 254 -7.10 -5.72 24.34
N PRO A 255 -8.42 -5.55 24.56
CA PRO A 255 -9.21 -4.53 23.85
C PRO A 255 -8.99 -3.09 24.36
N LEU A 256 -8.35 -2.95 25.53
CA LEU A 256 -8.09 -1.65 26.15
C LEU A 256 -6.59 -1.37 26.15
N GLY A 257 -6.24 -0.18 25.70
CA GLY A 257 -4.88 0.31 25.70
C GLY A 257 -4.84 1.83 25.64
N ILE A 258 -3.67 2.35 25.97
CA ILE A 258 -3.36 3.78 25.85
C ILE A 258 -2.12 3.93 24.98
N ALA A 259 -2.12 4.93 24.13
CA ALA A 259 -0.98 5.25 23.30
C ALA A 259 -0.74 6.76 23.27
N PRO A 260 0.54 7.21 23.15
CA PRO A 260 0.85 8.61 22.98
C PRO A 260 0.32 9.12 21.64
N THR A 261 -0.22 10.32 21.63
CA THR A 261 -0.66 11.00 20.41
C THR A 261 0.09 12.32 20.27
N ARG A 262 0.36 12.70 19.03
CA ARG A 262 0.91 14.03 18.72
C ARG A 262 -0.16 15.13 18.77
N ALA A 263 -1.42 14.80 18.90
CA ALA A 263 -2.49 15.77 19.01
C ALA A 263 -2.37 16.55 20.32
N LYS A 264 -2.25 17.86 20.21
CA LYS A 264 -2.33 18.75 21.38
C LYS A 264 -3.77 18.94 21.78
N ARG A 265 -4.05 18.88 23.08
CA ARG A 265 -5.37 19.20 23.62
C ARG A 265 -5.72 20.62 23.23
N ARG A 266 -6.71 20.81 22.37
CA ARG A 266 -7.29 22.13 22.11
C ARG A 266 -8.21 22.46 23.27
N VAL A 267 -7.84 23.47 24.07
CA VAL A 267 -8.75 24.11 24.96
C VAL A 267 -9.62 25.03 24.09
N VAL A 268 -10.82 24.59 23.76
CA VAL A 268 -11.82 25.45 23.12
C VAL A 268 -12.41 26.32 24.23
N GLN A 269 -12.10 27.63 24.22
CA GLN A 269 -12.88 28.58 24.98
C GLN A 269 -14.28 28.59 24.36
N ARG A 270 -15.20 27.88 24.99
CA ARG A 270 -16.62 27.99 24.66
C ARG A 270 -17.12 29.30 25.24
N GLU A 271 -17.61 30.19 24.39
CA GLU A 271 -18.54 31.24 24.84
C GLU A 271 -19.67 30.58 25.62
N LYS A 272 -19.96 31.12 26.80
CA LYS A 272 -21.05 30.65 27.65
C LYS A 272 -22.36 30.79 26.88
N ARG A 273 -22.80 29.78 26.18
CA ARG A 273 -24.20 29.72 25.75
C ARG A 273 -25.04 29.35 26.97
N ALA A 274 -26.03 30.18 27.28
CA ALA A 274 -27.05 29.83 28.23
C ALA A 274 -27.78 28.58 27.73
N VAL A 275 -27.54 27.44 28.40
CA VAL A 275 -28.21 26.19 28.10
C VAL A 275 -29.52 26.17 28.84
N GLY A 276 -30.65 26.08 28.12
CA GLY A 276 -31.98 25.92 28.73
C GLY A 276 -32.05 24.64 29.57
N ILE A 277 -32.87 24.69 30.62
CA ILE A 277 -33.07 23.61 31.62
C ILE A 277 -33.48 22.26 31.00
N GLY A 278 -33.94 22.22 29.73
CA GLY A 278 -34.34 21.00 29.04
C GLY A 278 -33.22 20.19 28.38
N ALA A 279 -31.99 20.68 28.38
CA ALA A 279 -30.83 20.00 27.73
C ALA A 279 -29.85 19.46 28.77
N LEU A 280 -30.34 18.59 29.67
CA LEU A 280 -29.52 17.95 30.71
C LEU A 280 -28.49 16.97 30.12
N PHE A 281 -28.73 16.41 28.92
CA PHE A 281 -27.81 15.57 28.22
C PHE A 281 -27.29 16.29 26.98
N LEU A 282 -26.06 16.76 27.04
CA LEU A 282 -25.39 17.55 25.99
C LEU A 282 -24.63 16.68 24.98
N GLY A 283 -24.86 15.33 24.97
CA GLY A 283 -24.08 14.39 24.21
C GLY A 283 -22.75 14.01 24.88
N PHE A 284 -21.96 13.17 24.22
CA PHE A 284 -20.67 12.74 24.76
C PHE A 284 -19.72 13.91 24.99
N LEU A 285 -19.21 14.06 26.23
CA LEU A 285 -18.39 15.19 26.67
C LEU A 285 -19.05 16.57 26.61
N GLY A 286 -20.36 16.64 26.46
CA GLY A 286 -21.10 17.90 26.38
C GLY A 286 -21.09 18.73 27.67
N ALA A 287 -20.82 18.12 28.83
CA ALA A 287 -20.73 18.77 30.13
C ALA A 287 -19.41 19.46 30.46
N ALA A 288 -18.41 19.42 29.54
CA ALA A 288 -17.05 19.92 29.78
C ALA A 288 -16.93 21.42 30.09
N GLY A 289 -17.98 22.22 29.87
CA GLY A 289 -18.06 23.65 30.23
C GLY A 289 -19.16 23.99 31.25
N SER A 290 -19.80 23.00 31.85
CA SER A 290 -20.94 23.16 32.78
C SER A 290 -20.52 23.38 34.24
N THR A 291 -21.45 23.80 35.11
CA THR A 291 -21.21 23.85 36.55
C THR A 291 -20.90 22.46 37.12
N MET A 292 -20.13 22.37 38.20
CA MET A 292 -19.70 21.09 38.79
C MET A 292 -20.86 20.14 39.11
N GLY A 293 -22.02 20.62 39.56
CA GLY A 293 -23.18 19.79 39.85
C GLY A 293 -23.82 19.19 38.60
N ALA A 294 -24.05 20.02 37.59
CA ALA A 294 -24.59 19.57 36.29
C ALA A 294 -23.58 18.68 35.54
N ALA A 295 -22.29 19.01 35.60
CA ALA A 295 -21.21 18.21 35.03
C ALA A 295 -21.12 16.82 35.68
N SER A 296 -21.28 16.71 37.00
CA SER A 296 -21.27 15.44 37.74
C SER A 296 -22.38 14.49 37.29
N MET A 297 -23.62 14.99 37.14
CA MET A 297 -24.72 14.16 36.62
C MET A 297 -24.50 13.69 35.21
N THR A 298 -24.04 14.57 34.33
CA THR A 298 -23.74 14.21 32.91
C THR A 298 -22.58 13.27 32.80
N LEU A 299 -21.52 13.44 33.60
CA LEU A 299 -20.38 12.52 33.66
C LEU A 299 -20.79 11.11 34.12
N THR A 300 -21.73 11.00 35.10
CA THR A 300 -22.22 9.69 35.53
C THR A 300 -22.95 8.95 34.41
N VAL A 301 -23.80 9.66 33.65
CA VAL A 301 -24.50 9.10 32.51
C VAL A 301 -23.51 8.72 31.38
N GLN A 302 -22.54 9.57 31.09
CA GLN A 302 -21.52 9.33 30.09
C GLN A 302 -20.63 8.15 30.47
N ALA A 303 -20.24 8.04 31.74
CA ALA A 303 -19.47 6.89 32.25
C ALA A 303 -20.24 5.57 32.09
N ARG A 304 -21.54 5.56 32.39
CA ARG A 304 -22.38 4.36 32.15
C ARG A 304 -22.48 3.98 30.70
N LEU A 305 -22.64 4.95 29.79
CA LEU A 305 -22.67 4.69 28.35
C LEU A 305 -21.33 4.17 27.84
N LEU A 306 -20.22 4.72 28.32
CA LEU A 306 -18.87 4.30 27.97
C LEU A 306 -18.62 2.86 28.44
N LEU A 307 -18.96 2.53 29.70
CA LEU A 307 -18.84 1.17 30.25
C LEU A 307 -19.71 0.18 29.49
N SER A 308 -20.95 0.54 29.15
CA SER A 308 -21.83 -0.29 28.32
C SER A 308 -21.23 -0.52 26.94
N GLY A 309 -20.68 0.49 26.30
CA GLY A 309 -20.00 0.39 25.00
C GLY A 309 -18.75 -0.51 25.06
N ILE A 310 -17.95 -0.41 26.11
CA ILE A 310 -16.77 -1.26 26.34
C ILE A 310 -17.18 -2.72 26.51
N VAL A 311 -18.20 -3.01 27.33
CA VAL A 311 -18.71 -4.38 27.51
C VAL A 311 -19.22 -4.96 26.18
N GLN A 312 -19.97 -4.17 25.41
CA GLN A 312 -20.46 -4.60 24.11
C GLN A 312 -19.33 -4.87 23.13
N GLN A 313 -18.30 -4.04 23.12
CA GLN A 313 -17.13 -4.22 22.28
C GLN A 313 -16.32 -5.47 22.67
N GLN A 314 -16.17 -5.76 23.96
CA GLN A 314 -15.56 -6.99 24.45
C GLN A 314 -16.33 -8.23 23.97
N ASN A 315 -17.64 -8.21 24.05
CA ASN A 315 -18.50 -9.31 23.58
C ASN A 315 -18.37 -9.52 22.07
N ASN A 316 -18.31 -8.46 21.29
CA ASN A 316 -18.11 -8.54 19.85
C ASN A 316 -16.75 -9.12 19.48
N LEU A 317 -15.70 -8.76 20.21
CA LEU A 317 -14.35 -9.30 20.04
C LEU A 317 -14.29 -10.79 20.41
N LEU A 318 -14.91 -11.20 21.50
CA LEU A 318 -15.01 -12.61 21.89
C LEU A 318 -15.68 -13.46 20.81
N ARG A 319 -16.80 -12.98 20.24
CA ARG A 319 -17.48 -13.66 19.13
C ARG A 319 -16.61 -13.76 17.89
N ALA A 320 -15.85 -12.70 17.56
CA ALA A 320 -14.93 -12.72 16.44
C ALA A 320 -13.79 -13.72 16.66
N ILE A 321 -13.25 -13.81 17.85
CA ILE A 321 -12.21 -14.78 18.22
C ILE A 321 -12.72 -16.20 18.14
N GLU A 322 -13.92 -16.49 18.66
CA GLU A 322 -14.56 -17.80 18.56
C GLU A 322 -14.78 -18.20 17.10
N ALA A 323 -15.26 -17.29 16.26
CA ALA A 323 -15.43 -17.53 14.82
C ALA A 323 -14.09 -17.85 14.13
N GLN A 324 -13.01 -17.17 14.48
CA GLN A 324 -11.67 -17.47 13.95
C GLN A 324 -11.12 -18.80 14.44
N GLN A 325 -11.36 -19.21 15.68
CA GLN A 325 -10.95 -20.52 16.18
C GLN A 325 -11.63 -21.68 15.44
N HIS A 326 -12.88 -21.51 15.03
CA HIS A 326 -13.58 -22.51 14.22
C HIS A 326 -13.08 -22.60 12.77
N MET A 327 -12.42 -21.57 12.26
CA MET A 327 -11.83 -21.55 10.91
C MET A 327 -10.37 -22.02 10.89
N LEU A 328 -9.73 -22.15 12.02
CA LEU A 328 -8.35 -22.65 12.18
C LEU A 328 -8.33 -24.11 12.51
#